data_1a348863e34f2ce10d19afa14cd04c8a
#
_entry.id   1a348863e34f2ce10d19afa14cd04c8a
#
_cell.length_a   1.000
_cell.length_b   1.000
_cell.length_c   1.000
_cell.angle_alpha   90.00
_cell.angle_beta   90.00
_cell.angle_gamma   90.00
#
_symmetry.space_group_name_H-M   'P 1'
#
loop_
_entity.id
_entity.type
_entity.pdbx_description
1 polymer ?
#
loop_
_entity_poly.entity_id
_entity_poly.type
_entity_poly.pdbx_seq_one_letter_code
_entity_poly.pdbx_strand_id
1 'polypeptide(L)'
;MKKLSKLLLALSFALSITSSAFAVTVASWGGAYTESQKLGYGDPTAKALGIEINWVDYSGGLSEIKAQKEAGAITWDIIDLFAFDTINGCDEGLFVKFDFDKDFPAAPDGTPASEDFFTEMPSECAVGNILYSWNYAFDTRAVSYTHLTLPTIYSV
;
A
#
# COMPACT_ATOMS: atom_id res chain seq x y z
N MET A 1 -32.78 -31.43 37.83
CA MET A 1 -32.42 -30.02 37.78
C MET A 1 -30.91 -29.76 37.60
N LYS A 2 -30.01 -30.44 38.33
CA LYS A 2 -28.52 -30.21 38.22
C LYS A 2 -27.89 -30.63 36.88
N LYS A 3 -28.47 -31.59 36.13
CA LYS A 3 -27.96 -32.00 34.80
C LYS A 3 -28.34 -31.03 33.67
N LEU A 4 -29.45 -30.35 33.78
CA LEU A 4 -29.92 -29.39 32.76
C LEU A 4 -29.13 -28.07 32.81
N SER A 5 -28.74 -27.64 34.02
CA SER A 5 -27.92 -26.44 34.22
C SER A 5 -26.47 -26.59 33.65
N LYS A 6 -25.90 -27.83 33.74
CA LYS A 6 -24.58 -28.09 33.16
C LYS A 6 -24.62 -28.16 31.64
N LEU A 7 -25.74 -28.57 31.03
CA LEU A 7 -25.92 -28.58 29.57
C LEU A 7 -26.07 -27.16 29.00
N LEU A 8 -26.78 -26.30 29.72
CA LEU A 8 -26.92 -24.90 29.35
C LEU A 8 -25.60 -24.10 29.46
N LEU A 9 -24.76 -24.43 30.47
CA LEU A 9 -23.44 -23.79 30.61
C LEU A 9 -22.44 -24.25 29.53
N ALA A 10 -22.54 -25.50 29.07
CA ALA A 10 -21.68 -26.01 27.98
C ALA A 10 -22.11 -25.44 26.61
N LEU A 11 -23.39 -25.15 26.40
CA LEU A 11 -23.90 -24.60 25.16
C LEU A 11 -23.61 -23.12 25.01
N SER A 12 -23.47 -22.36 26.12
CA SER A 12 -23.08 -20.94 26.08
C SER A 12 -21.58 -20.74 25.80
N PHE A 13 -20.72 -21.75 26.01
CA PHE A 13 -19.29 -21.66 25.71
C PHE A 13 -18.97 -21.98 24.24
N ALA A 14 -19.88 -22.66 23.53
CA ALA A 14 -19.68 -23.03 22.13
C ALA A 14 -20.03 -21.91 21.14
N LEU A 15 -20.58 -20.77 21.58
CA LEU A 15 -21.00 -19.66 20.73
C LEU A 15 -20.04 -18.47 20.75
N SER A 16 -18.80 -18.66 21.21
CA SER A 16 -17.72 -17.71 20.93
C SER A 16 -17.29 -17.89 19.49
N ILE A 17 -18.08 -17.38 18.56
CA ILE A 17 -17.65 -17.18 17.19
C ILE A 17 -16.56 -16.11 17.29
N THR A 18 -15.29 -16.57 17.30
CA THR A 18 -14.16 -15.69 17.06
C THR A 18 -14.35 -15.13 15.65
N SER A 19 -14.87 -13.92 15.55
CA SER A 19 -14.70 -13.13 14.35
C SER A 19 -13.19 -13.07 14.12
N SER A 20 -12.68 -13.84 13.18
CA SER A 20 -11.35 -13.60 12.65
C SER A 20 -11.44 -12.21 12.05
N ALA A 21 -10.88 -11.23 12.75
CA ALA A 21 -10.69 -9.92 12.16
C ALA A 21 -9.83 -10.15 10.90
N PHE A 22 -10.34 -9.77 9.76
CA PHE A 22 -9.57 -9.79 8.52
C PHE A 22 -8.45 -8.77 8.71
N ALA A 23 -7.22 -9.22 8.73
CA ALA A 23 -6.05 -8.37 8.84
C ALA A 23 -5.47 -8.18 7.44
N VAL A 24 -5.18 -6.93 7.07
CA VAL A 24 -4.50 -6.56 5.82
C VAL A 24 -3.12 -6.04 6.17
N THR A 25 -2.10 -6.55 5.51
CA THR A 25 -0.72 -6.08 5.71
C THR A 25 -0.31 -5.14 4.57
N VAL A 26 0.06 -3.91 4.94
CA VAL A 26 0.50 -2.86 4.02
C VAL A 26 1.99 -2.62 4.20
N ALA A 27 2.77 -2.82 3.14
CA ALA A 27 4.17 -2.46 3.09
C ALA A 27 4.34 -1.04 2.58
N SER A 28 4.98 -0.16 3.36
CA SER A 28 5.18 1.24 3.04
C SER A 28 6.58 1.73 3.44
N TRP A 29 6.90 2.97 3.09
CA TRP A 29 8.25 3.55 3.20
C TRP A 29 8.70 3.91 4.62
N GLY A 30 7.85 3.71 5.62
CA GLY A 30 8.17 4.00 7.03
C GLY A 30 8.11 5.48 7.42
N GLY A 31 8.45 5.73 8.69
CA GLY A 31 8.58 7.06 9.24
C GLY A 31 7.32 7.94 9.09
N ALA A 32 7.54 9.25 8.91
CA ALA A 32 6.46 10.22 8.80
C ALA A 32 5.53 9.97 7.61
N TYR A 33 6.03 9.35 6.54
CA TYR A 33 5.22 9.01 5.39
C TYR A 33 4.17 7.95 5.72
N THR A 34 4.57 6.84 6.31
CA THR A 34 3.62 5.80 6.75
C THR A 34 2.65 6.33 7.82
N GLU A 35 3.10 7.18 8.74
CA GLU A 35 2.22 7.81 9.72
C GLU A 35 1.16 8.71 9.05
N SER A 36 1.53 9.44 7.99
CA SER A 36 0.57 10.24 7.22
C SER A 36 -0.48 9.37 6.51
N GLN A 37 -0.08 8.21 5.99
CA GLN A 37 -1.00 7.25 5.39
C GLN A 37 -1.96 6.65 6.41
N LYS A 38 -1.46 6.26 7.59
CA LYS A 38 -2.29 5.77 8.69
C LYS A 38 -3.36 6.79 9.05
N LEU A 39 -2.97 8.02 9.32
CA LEU A 39 -3.90 9.09 9.72
C LEU A 39 -4.84 9.51 8.59
N GLY A 40 -4.35 9.56 7.35
CA GLY A 40 -5.11 10.08 6.20
C GLY A 40 -6.19 9.12 5.73
N TYR A 41 -5.89 7.85 5.63
CA TYR A 41 -6.83 6.85 5.10
C TYR A 41 -6.76 5.48 5.78
N GLY A 42 -5.65 5.06 6.34
CA GLY A 42 -5.51 3.73 6.94
C GLY A 42 -6.47 3.52 8.12
N ASP A 43 -6.36 4.34 9.16
CA ASP A 43 -7.21 4.24 10.36
C ASP A 43 -8.69 4.49 10.06
N PRO A 44 -9.07 5.51 9.24
CA PRO A 44 -10.45 5.68 8.81
C PRO A 44 -11.01 4.46 8.08
N THR A 45 -10.24 3.84 7.17
CA THR A 45 -10.65 2.66 6.42
C THR A 45 -10.77 1.44 7.33
N ALA A 46 -9.76 1.19 8.19
CA ALA A 46 -9.80 0.10 9.16
C ALA A 46 -11.07 0.17 10.03
N LYS A 47 -11.38 1.36 10.52
CA LYS A 47 -12.59 1.61 11.31
C LYS A 47 -13.88 1.40 10.51
N ALA A 48 -13.92 1.89 9.27
CA ALA A 48 -15.13 1.80 8.43
C ALA A 48 -15.45 0.35 8.03
N LEU A 49 -14.41 -0.44 7.75
CA LEU A 49 -14.53 -1.84 7.31
C LEU A 49 -14.50 -2.85 8.46
N GLY A 50 -14.15 -2.43 9.68
CA GLY A 50 -13.99 -3.33 10.83
C GLY A 50 -12.85 -4.34 10.65
N ILE A 51 -11.77 -3.95 9.97
CA ILE A 51 -10.57 -4.75 9.73
C ILE A 51 -9.39 -4.22 10.54
N GLU A 52 -8.36 -5.05 10.67
CA GLU A 52 -7.06 -4.65 11.18
C GLU A 52 -6.11 -4.36 10.01
N ILE A 53 -5.34 -3.26 10.08
CA ILE A 53 -4.29 -2.96 9.11
C ILE A 53 -2.94 -3.01 9.80
N ASN A 54 -2.11 -3.96 9.38
CA ASN A 54 -0.74 -4.11 9.82
C ASN A 54 0.18 -3.34 8.87
N TRP A 55 1.05 -2.49 9.41
CA TRP A 55 2.00 -1.72 8.61
C TRP A 55 3.39 -2.28 8.80
N VAL A 56 4.10 -2.51 7.70
CA VAL A 56 5.51 -2.92 7.70
C VAL A 56 6.34 -1.93 6.88
N ASP A 57 7.54 -1.66 7.37
CA ASP A 57 8.48 -0.80 6.66
C ASP A 57 9.15 -1.56 5.53
N TYR A 58 9.30 -0.89 4.40
CA TYR A 58 9.82 -1.42 3.16
C TYR A 58 10.71 -0.39 2.48
N SER A 59 11.80 -0.81 1.87
CA SER A 59 12.83 0.08 1.32
C SER A 59 12.90 0.14 -0.21
N GLY A 60 11.92 -0.42 -0.90
CA GLY A 60 11.80 -0.37 -2.35
C GLY A 60 12.37 -1.57 -3.10
N GLY A 61 12.10 -1.62 -4.39
CA GLY A 61 12.51 -2.68 -5.31
C GLY A 61 11.62 -3.92 -5.28
N LEU A 62 11.92 -4.89 -6.12
CA LEU A 62 11.08 -6.10 -6.28
C LEU A 62 11.65 -7.36 -5.59
N SER A 63 12.85 -7.26 -5.00
CA SER A 63 13.58 -8.44 -4.54
C SER A 63 12.86 -9.21 -3.45
N GLU A 64 12.32 -8.50 -2.44
CA GLU A 64 11.60 -9.13 -1.34
C GLU A 64 10.26 -9.71 -1.77
N ILE A 65 9.56 -9.02 -2.67
CA ILE A 65 8.31 -9.47 -3.26
C ILE A 65 8.52 -10.76 -4.06
N LYS A 66 9.58 -10.81 -4.87
CA LYS A 66 9.98 -12.01 -5.61
C LYS A 66 10.30 -13.17 -4.67
N ALA A 67 11.05 -12.92 -3.60
CA ALA A 67 11.38 -13.94 -2.62
C ALA A 67 10.14 -14.51 -1.92
N GLN A 68 9.18 -13.68 -1.53
CA GLN A 68 7.91 -14.12 -0.95
C GLN A 68 7.12 -14.99 -1.95
N LYS A 69 7.06 -14.57 -3.21
CA LYS A 69 6.38 -15.33 -4.27
C LYS A 69 7.05 -16.69 -4.52
N GLU A 70 8.36 -16.72 -4.66
CA GLU A 70 9.14 -17.95 -4.86
C GLU A 70 9.00 -18.91 -3.69
N ALA A 71 8.96 -18.39 -2.47
CA ALA A 71 8.73 -19.18 -1.26
C ALA A 71 7.28 -19.68 -1.12
N GLY A 72 6.34 -19.16 -1.92
CA GLY A 72 4.91 -19.44 -1.76
C GLY A 72 4.34 -18.93 -0.43
N ALA A 73 4.97 -17.92 0.16
CA ALA A 73 4.65 -17.36 1.47
C ALA A 73 4.47 -15.85 1.36
N ILE A 74 3.37 -15.43 0.75
CA ILE A 74 3.01 -14.02 0.61
C ILE A 74 2.52 -13.50 1.97
N THR A 75 3.15 -12.45 2.46
CA THR A 75 2.84 -11.82 3.75
C THR A 75 2.37 -10.38 3.62
N TRP A 76 2.51 -9.76 2.44
CA TRP A 76 2.07 -8.41 2.15
C TRP A 76 0.89 -8.43 1.18
N ASP A 77 -0.19 -7.78 1.55
CA ASP A 77 -1.39 -7.69 0.72
C ASP A 77 -1.37 -6.46 -0.19
N ILE A 78 -0.83 -5.35 0.32
CA ILE A 78 -0.71 -4.07 -0.39
C ILE A 78 0.72 -3.57 -0.24
N ILE A 79 1.27 -2.99 -1.31
CA ILE A 79 2.65 -2.49 -1.33
C ILE A 79 2.67 -1.12 -1.99
N ASP A 80 3.33 -0.17 -1.33
CA ASP A 80 3.57 1.17 -1.88
C ASP A 80 4.89 1.17 -2.65
N LEU A 81 4.82 1.39 -3.96
CA LEU A 81 5.92 1.23 -4.90
C LEU A 81 6.14 2.48 -5.76
N PHE A 82 7.34 2.63 -6.27
CA PHE A 82 7.58 3.54 -7.38
C PHE A 82 6.90 3.05 -8.66
N ALA A 83 6.47 3.98 -9.51
CA ALA A 83 5.78 3.67 -10.76
C ALA A 83 6.57 2.67 -11.65
N PHE A 84 7.89 2.82 -11.74
CA PHE A 84 8.73 1.92 -12.54
C PHE A 84 8.80 0.49 -11.97
N ASP A 85 8.83 0.33 -10.64
CA ASP A 85 8.77 -0.99 -10.00
C ASP A 85 7.39 -1.63 -10.19
N THR A 86 6.34 -0.81 -10.16
CA THR A 86 4.98 -1.28 -10.41
C THR A 86 4.81 -1.83 -11.82
N ILE A 87 5.33 -1.13 -12.84
CA ILE A 87 5.29 -1.58 -14.24
C ILE A 87 6.05 -2.91 -14.37
N ASN A 88 7.30 -2.94 -13.92
CA ASN A 88 8.14 -4.13 -14.01
C ASN A 88 7.53 -5.32 -13.27
N GLY A 89 7.03 -5.11 -12.06
CA GLY A 89 6.41 -6.16 -11.26
C GLY A 89 5.09 -6.67 -11.86
N CYS A 90 4.32 -5.80 -12.52
CA CYS A 90 3.13 -6.18 -13.25
C CYS A 90 3.46 -7.06 -14.46
N ASP A 91 4.45 -6.68 -15.27
CA ASP A 91 4.93 -7.42 -16.43
C ASP A 91 5.49 -8.81 -16.03
N GLU A 92 6.15 -8.89 -14.88
CA GLU A 92 6.63 -10.15 -14.32
C GLU A 92 5.53 -10.98 -13.63
N GLY A 93 4.30 -10.49 -13.62
CA GLY A 93 3.15 -11.16 -12.99
C GLY A 93 3.26 -11.29 -11.48
N LEU A 94 3.93 -10.34 -10.80
CA LEU A 94 4.06 -10.32 -9.35
C LEU A 94 2.79 -9.80 -8.66
N PHE A 95 2.00 -8.99 -9.36
CA PHE A 95 0.84 -8.31 -8.84
C PHE A 95 -0.45 -8.75 -9.49
N VAL A 96 -1.56 -8.51 -8.82
CA VAL A 96 -2.90 -8.72 -9.36
C VAL A 96 -3.24 -7.61 -10.33
N LYS A 97 -3.83 -7.95 -11.46
CA LYS A 97 -4.37 -6.99 -12.42
C LYS A 97 -5.79 -6.60 -12.03
N PHE A 98 -6.10 -5.33 -12.18
CA PHE A 98 -7.40 -4.76 -11.89
C PHE A 98 -8.18 -4.47 -13.18
N ASP A 99 -9.47 -4.71 -13.11
CA ASP A 99 -10.47 -4.08 -13.97
C ASP A 99 -11.05 -2.90 -13.18
N PHE A 100 -10.52 -1.69 -13.46
CA PHE A 100 -10.74 -0.52 -12.61
C PHE A 100 -12.22 -0.21 -12.38
N ASP A 101 -13.02 -0.27 -13.42
CA ASP A 101 -14.44 0.08 -13.32
C ASP A 101 -15.29 -1.02 -12.68
N LYS A 102 -14.76 -2.24 -12.58
CA LYS A 102 -15.43 -3.35 -11.94
C LYS A 102 -14.95 -3.57 -10.50
N ASP A 103 -13.63 -3.42 -10.27
CA ASP A 103 -13.01 -3.75 -8.99
C ASP A 103 -13.01 -2.56 -8.01
N PHE A 104 -13.18 -1.33 -8.52
CA PHE A 104 -13.27 -0.13 -7.71
C PHE A 104 -14.63 0.57 -7.89
N PRO A 105 -15.17 1.19 -6.83
CA PRO A 105 -16.40 1.97 -6.93
C PRO A 105 -16.14 3.24 -7.75
N ALA A 106 -17.17 3.71 -8.45
CA ALA A 106 -17.14 5.04 -9.05
C ALA A 106 -17.03 6.14 -7.97
N ALA A 107 -16.51 7.29 -8.36
CA ALA A 107 -16.47 8.48 -7.51
C ALA A 107 -17.89 8.92 -7.07
N PRO A 108 -18.02 9.71 -5.99
CA PRO A 108 -19.32 10.17 -5.49
C PRO A 108 -20.15 10.96 -6.51
N ASP A 109 -19.53 11.58 -7.50
CA ASP A 109 -20.18 12.31 -8.60
C ASP A 109 -20.55 11.42 -9.79
N GLY A 110 -20.22 10.12 -9.73
CA GLY A 110 -20.49 9.14 -10.77
C GLY A 110 -19.36 8.96 -11.81
N THR A 111 -18.23 9.64 -11.65
CA THR A 111 -17.05 9.43 -12.50
C THR A 111 -16.54 7.98 -12.36
N PRO A 112 -16.34 7.24 -13.47
CA PRO A 112 -15.79 5.90 -13.41
C PRO A 112 -14.41 5.86 -12.74
N ALA A 113 -14.08 4.78 -12.04
CA ALA A 113 -12.80 4.66 -11.35
C ALA A 113 -11.59 4.77 -12.31
N SER A 114 -11.73 4.30 -13.55
CA SER A 114 -10.71 4.45 -14.60
C SER A 114 -10.39 5.90 -14.97
N GLU A 115 -11.28 6.85 -14.67
CA GLU A 115 -11.15 8.28 -14.99
C GLU A 115 -10.94 9.16 -13.75
N ASP A 116 -11.16 8.63 -12.53
CA ASP A 116 -11.16 9.42 -11.29
C ASP A 116 -9.77 9.57 -10.66
N PHE A 117 -8.84 8.68 -10.97
CA PHE A 117 -7.51 8.77 -10.39
C PHE A 117 -6.73 9.97 -10.92
N PHE A 118 -6.08 10.67 -9.99
CA PHE A 118 -5.38 11.94 -10.20
C PHE A 118 -4.30 11.90 -11.29
N THR A 119 -3.66 10.75 -11.50
CA THR A 119 -2.63 10.54 -12.53
C THR A 119 -2.99 9.33 -13.37
N GLU A 120 -2.48 9.30 -14.61
CA GLU A 120 -2.49 8.06 -15.38
C GLU A 120 -1.92 6.93 -14.51
N MET A 121 -2.66 5.84 -14.42
CA MET A 121 -2.20 4.71 -13.65
C MET A 121 -0.95 4.13 -14.29
N PRO A 122 0.08 3.84 -13.50
CA PRO A 122 1.35 3.39 -14.04
C PRO A 122 1.23 2.02 -14.74
N SER A 123 0.26 1.21 -14.33
CA SER A 123 -0.04 -0.09 -14.91
C SER A 123 -1.44 -0.56 -14.52
N GLU A 124 -1.93 -1.63 -15.14
CA GLU A 124 -3.17 -2.30 -14.75
C GLU A 124 -3.12 -2.98 -13.37
N CYS A 125 -1.96 -2.99 -12.71
CA CYS A 125 -1.77 -3.63 -11.40
C CYS A 125 -1.70 -2.64 -10.24
N ALA A 126 -1.88 -1.34 -10.47
CA ALA A 126 -1.73 -0.35 -9.41
C ALA A 126 -2.56 0.91 -9.63
N VAL A 127 -2.82 1.60 -8.54
CA VAL A 127 -3.43 2.94 -8.51
C VAL A 127 -2.37 3.97 -8.13
N GLY A 128 -2.48 5.18 -8.69
CA GLY A 128 -1.65 6.31 -8.28
C GLY A 128 -2.05 6.78 -6.88
N ASN A 129 -1.08 6.85 -5.96
CA ASN A 129 -1.31 7.24 -4.58
C ASN A 129 -0.75 8.63 -4.25
N ILE A 130 0.45 8.96 -4.75
CA ILE A 130 1.13 10.21 -4.43
C ILE A 130 1.97 10.71 -5.60
N LEU A 131 2.05 12.03 -5.73
CA LEU A 131 3.06 12.70 -6.55
C LEU A 131 4.17 13.24 -5.65
N TYR A 132 5.40 13.02 -6.03
CA TYR A 132 6.56 13.53 -5.34
C TYR A 132 7.60 14.05 -6.32
N SER A 133 8.53 14.86 -5.83
CA SER A 133 9.69 15.31 -6.60
C SER A 133 10.96 15.21 -5.77
N TRP A 134 12.06 14.94 -6.45
CA TRP A 134 13.40 15.02 -5.89
C TRP A 134 14.00 16.38 -6.20
N ASN A 135 14.39 17.10 -5.17
CA ASN A 135 15.00 18.41 -5.29
C ASN A 135 16.37 18.43 -4.60
N TYR A 136 17.27 19.20 -5.15
CA TYR A 136 18.56 19.47 -4.50
C TYR A 136 18.41 20.66 -3.56
N ALA A 137 18.90 20.51 -2.34
CA ALA A 137 19.06 21.61 -1.41
C ALA A 137 20.52 21.69 -0.98
N PHE A 138 21.04 22.90 -0.87
CA PHE A 138 22.41 23.14 -0.41
C PHE A 138 22.48 24.40 0.47
N ASP A 139 23.39 24.39 1.44
CA ASP A 139 23.66 25.56 2.26
C ASP A 139 24.66 26.46 1.53
N THR A 140 24.24 27.63 1.09
CA THR A 140 25.06 28.59 0.36
C THR A 140 26.25 29.10 1.18
N ARG A 141 26.27 28.90 2.49
CA ARG A 141 27.38 29.24 3.38
C ARG A 141 28.44 28.15 3.41
N ALA A 142 28.04 26.92 3.13
CA ALA A 142 28.90 25.73 3.23
C ALA A 142 29.50 25.29 1.87
N VAL A 143 28.94 25.74 0.73
CA VAL A 143 29.36 25.32 -0.61
C VAL A 143 29.73 26.50 -1.48
N SER A 144 30.82 26.34 -2.25
CA SER A 144 31.20 27.30 -3.29
C SER A 144 30.29 27.11 -4.51
N TYR A 145 29.87 28.22 -5.11
CA TYR A 145 29.01 28.21 -6.30
C TYR A 145 29.63 27.44 -7.48
N THR A 146 30.95 27.37 -7.55
CA THR A 146 31.67 26.64 -8.60
C THR A 146 31.47 25.13 -8.58
N HIS A 147 31.08 24.58 -7.45
CA HIS A 147 30.77 23.14 -7.31
C HIS A 147 29.33 22.76 -7.71
N LEU A 148 28.51 23.76 -7.97
CA LEU A 148 27.09 23.59 -8.33
C LEU A 148 26.81 23.78 -9.82
N THR A 149 27.83 24.20 -10.59
CA THR A 149 27.70 24.25 -12.05
C THR A 149 27.85 22.84 -12.59
N LEU A 150 26.79 22.32 -13.20
CA LEU A 150 26.89 21.13 -14.04
C LEU A 150 27.93 21.41 -15.14
N PRO A 151 28.82 20.46 -15.45
CA PRO A 151 29.67 20.59 -16.61
C PRO A 151 28.78 20.79 -17.82
N THR A 152 28.97 21.90 -18.51
CA THR A 152 28.26 22.20 -19.75
C THR A 152 28.74 21.15 -20.76
N ILE A 153 27.87 20.15 -20.99
CA ILE A 153 28.13 19.21 -22.08
C ILE A 153 27.80 20.00 -23.35
N TYR A 154 28.86 20.43 -24.01
CA TYR A 154 28.71 20.96 -25.37
C TYR A 154 28.26 19.80 -26.25
N SER A 155 27.00 19.83 -26.69
CA SER A 155 26.58 19.04 -27.82
C SER A 155 27.33 19.55 -29.06
N VAL A 156 28.17 18.69 -29.61
CA VAL A 156 28.78 18.86 -30.92
C VAL A 156 27.76 18.46 -31.97
#